data_56ac05fd2e2fbef9c6d2b9fc9b154693
#
_entry.id   56ac05fd2e2fbef9c6d2b9fc9b154693
#
_cell.length_a   1.000
_cell.length_b   1.000
_cell.length_c   1.000
_cell.angle_alpha   90.00
_cell.angle_beta   90.00
_cell.angle_gamma   90.00
#
_symmetry.space_group_name_H-M   'P 1'
#
loop_
_entity.id
_entity.type
_entity.pdbx_description
1 polymer ?
#
loop_
_entity_poly.entity_id
_entity_poly.type
_entity_poly.pdbx_seq_one_letter_code
_entity_poly.pdbx_strand_id
1 'polypeptide(L)'
;MKKILLLVAVMLFAASSAFAQFSLGGRAAANFGTVWGDNTDDVPWGLGFNAGVATKIGISGLIAVAPEVDVDMRRASDDEITWTTWALEIPILARINVLPMLFIEAGPQLAFLLSSKEEVDMGAMEVTYDFSDAKALNTFEFGVAAGVGFTVIPNLDVNVRSVIGFTSIIDSKKAFEGGDDSAVKNLQFQVGATYWFM
;
A
#
# COMPACT_ATOMS: atom_id res chain seq x y z
N MET A 1 12.42 -13.57 3.80
CA MET A 1 11.91 -13.49 2.42
C MET A 1 11.31 -14.80 1.92
N LYS A 2 12.06 -15.94 1.85
CA LYS A 2 11.51 -17.23 1.35
C LYS A 2 10.28 -17.74 2.11
N LYS A 3 10.20 -17.55 3.44
CA LYS A 3 9.04 -17.97 4.26
C LYS A 3 7.78 -17.15 4.01
N ILE A 4 7.92 -15.84 3.71
CA ILE A 4 6.80 -14.95 3.38
C ILE A 4 6.26 -15.29 1.99
N LEU A 5 7.13 -15.54 1.02
CA LEU A 5 6.75 -15.98 -0.33
C LEU A 5 6.00 -17.33 -0.29
N LEU A 6 6.45 -18.25 0.55
CA LEU A 6 5.80 -19.55 0.75
C LEU A 6 4.41 -19.39 1.39
N LEU A 7 4.26 -18.48 2.35
CA LEU A 7 3.00 -18.23 3.04
C LEU A 7 1.98 -17.58 2.08
N VAL A 8 2.42 -16.65 1.25
CA VAL A 8 1.62 -16.06 0.17
C VAL A 8 1.20 -17.11 -0.85
N ALA A 9 2.12 -17.98 -1.29
CA ALA A 9 1.81 -19.06 -2.22
C ALA A 9 0.81 -20.06 -1.61
N VAL A 10 0.95 -20.41 -0.33
CA VAL A 10 0.02 -21.31 0.37
C VAL A 10 -1.36 -20.68 0.51
N MET A 11 -1.46 -19.38 0.83
CA MET A 11 -2.74 -18.68 0.87
C MET A 11 -3.43 -18.62 -0.50
N LEU A 12 -2.69 -18.39 -1.56
CA LEU A 12 -3.20 -18.40 -2.94
C LEU A 12 -3.68 -19.81 -3.36
N PHE A 13 -2.96 -20.87 -2.99
CA PHE A 13 -3.35 -22.25 -3.29
C PHE A 13 -4.52 -22.76 -2.44
N ALA A 14 -4.59 -22.41 -1.15
CA ALA A 14 -5.69 -22.80 -0.27
C ALA A 14 -7.02 -22.15 -0.69
N ALA A 15 -6.99 -20.96 -1.28
CA ALA A 15 -8.17 -20.28 -1.80
C ALA A 15 -8.72 -20.94 -3.06
N SER A 16 -7.88 -21.55 -3.90
CA SER A 16 -8.30 -22.08 -5.21
C SER A 16 -9.20 -23.32 -5.14
N SER A 17 -9.19 -24.06 -4.05
CA SER A 17 -9.95 -25.32 -3.93
C SER A 17 -11.33 -25.20 -3.27
N ALA A 18 -11.66 -24.04 -2.71
CA ALA A 18 -12.86 -23.88 -1.86
C ALA A 18 -14.00 -23.08 -2.51
N PHE A 19 -13.77 -22.35 -3.61
CA PHE A 19 -14.76 -21.41 -4.14
C PHE A 19 -14.96 -21.50 -5.66
N ALA A 20 -16.23 -21.55 -6.07
CA ALA A 20 -16.63 -21.62 -7.47
C ALA A 20 -16.34 -20.34 -8.28
N GLN A 21 -15.88 -19.26 -7.64
CA GLN A 21 -15.59 -17.97 -8.28
C GLN A 21 -14.26 -17.42 -7.74
N PHE A 22 -13.15 -17.99 -8.21
CA PHE A 22 -11.81 -17.49 -7.97
C PHE A 22 -11.31 -16.74 -9.21
N SER A 23 -10.75 -15.55 -9.00
CA SER A 23 -10.05 -14.81 -10.05
C SER A 23 -8.66 -14.41 -9.56
N LEU A 24 -7.69 -14.47 -10.47
CA LEU A 24 -6.32 -14.04 -10.27
C LEU A 24 -5.99 -12.97 -11.30
N GLY A 25 -5.36 -11.89 -10.87
CA GLY A 25 -5.02 -10.77 -11.73
C GLY A 25 -3.71 -10.09 -11.36
N GLY A 26 -3.20 -9.29 -12.29
CA GLY A 26 -2.12 -8.35 -12.04
C GLY A 26 -2.68 -6.96 -11.80
N ARG A 27 -2.16 -6.26 -10.80
CA ARG A 27 -2.54 -4.89 -10.41
C ARG A 27 -1.38 -3.93 -10.61
N ALA A 28 -1.70 -2.71 -11.05
CA ALA A 28 -0.79 -1.57 -11.01
C ALA A 28 -1.58 -0.30 -10.66
N ALA A 29 -0.98 0.60 -9.89
CA ALA A 29 -1.58 1.89 -9.54
C ALA A 29 -0.54 2.99 -9.43
N ALA A 30 -0.96 4.22 -9.73
CA ALA A 30 -0.25 5.43 -9.34
C ALA A 30 -0.72 5.84 -7.93
N ASN A 31 0.22 6.26 -7.11
CA ASN A 31 -0.02 6.68 -5.73
C ASN A 31 0.26 8.17 -5.58
N PHE A 32 -0.57 8.82 -4.81
CA PHE A 32 -0.38 10.20 -4.38
C PHE A 32 -0.58 10.24 -2.86
N GLY A 33 0.48 10.49 -2.12
CA GLY A 33 0.47 10.31 -0.67
C GLY A 33 1.22 11.40 0.08
N THR A 34 0.87 11.51 1.36
CA THR A 34 1.53 12.35 2.35
C THR A 34 1.47 11.63 3.70
N VAL A 35 1.96 12.26 4.73
CA VAL A 35 1.78 11.84 6.12
C VAL A 35 0.82 12.77 6.83
N TRP A 36 0.18 12.28 7.89
CA TRP A 36 -0.69 13.05 8.76
C TRP A 36 -0.41 12.72 10.22
N GLY A 37 -0.70 13.65 11.12
CA GLY A 37 -0.45 13.50 12.55
C GLY A 37 0.19 14.73 13.15
N ASP A 38 1.07 14.55 14.13
CA ASP A 38 1.69 15.65 14.85
C ASP A 38 2.86 16.26 14.04
N ASN A 39 2.87 17.59 13.91
CA ASN A 39 3.92 18.35 13.20
C ASN A 39 4.14 17.93 11.73
N THR A 40 3.06 17.64 11.00
CA THR A 40 3.11 17.17 9.60
C THR A 40 2.59 18.18 8.58
N ASP A 41 2.27 19.41 8.99
CA ASP A 41 1.62 20.42 8.14
C ASP A 41 2.49 20.84 6.93
N ASP A 42 3.80 20.75 7.05
CA ASP A 42 4.77 21.15 6.02
C ASP A 42 5.27 19.96 5.16
N VAL A 43 4.73 18.73 5.35
CA VAL A 43 5.19 17.58 4.56
C VAL A 43 4.57 17.59 3.18
N PRO A 44 5.39 17.64 2.10
CA PRO A 44 4.88 17.72 0.75
C PRO A 44 4.18 16.42 0.34
N TRP A 45 3.21 16.56 -0.58
CA TRP A 45 2.60 15.40 -1.25
C TRP A 45 3.60 14.78 -2.20
N GLY A 46 3.72 13.46 -2.13
CA GLY A 46 4.61 12.69 -2.98
C GLY A 46 3.87 11.85 -3.99
N LEU A 47 4.53 11.57 -5.10
CA LEU A 47 4.07 10.64 -6.13
C LEU A 47 4.79 9.30 -5.98
N GLY A 48 4.08 8.23 -6.30
CA GLY A 48 4.62 6.89 -6.28
C GLY A 48 3.83 5.95 -7.18
N PHE A 49 4.14 4.69 -7.09
CA PHE A 49 3.38 3.65 -7.78
C PHE A 49 3.40 2.37 -6.95
N ASN A 50 2.38 1.53 -7.13
CA ASN A 50 2.44 0.15 -6.69
C ASN A 50 2.14 -0.81 -7.84
N ALA A 51 2.64 -2.03 -7.69
CA ALA A 51 2.35 -3.12 -8.60
C ALA A 51 2.40 -4.45 -7.86
N GLY A 52 1.51 -5.37 -8.24
CA GLY A 52 1.44 -6.66 -7.58
C GLY A 52 0.41 -7.61 -8.16
N VAL A 53 -0.01 -8.51 -7.30
CA VAL A 53 -0.96 -9.57 -7.63
C VAL A 53 -2.22 -9.40 -6.79
N ALA A 54 -3.36 -9.39 -7.46
CA ALA A 54 -4.67 -9.34 -6.85
C ALA A 54 -5.39 -10.69 -7.03
N THR A 55 -6.14 -11.08 -6.01
CA THR A 55 -7.08 -12.20 -6.11
C THR A 55 -8.48 -11.74 -5.76
N LYS A 56 -9.49 -12.43 -6.28
CA LYS A 56 -10.88 -12.17 -5.96
C LYS A 56 -11.58 -13.50 -5.72
N ILE A 57 -12.15 -13.64 -4.53
CA ILE A 57 -12.82 -14.85 -4.06
C ILE A 57 -14.29 -14.49 -3.86
N GLY A 58 -15.16 -14.92 -4.78
CA GLY A 58 -16.59 -14.68 -4.69
C GLY A 58 -17.22 -15.47 -3.54
N ILE A 59 -17.90 -14.77 -2.63
CA ILE A 59 -18.71 -15.35 -1.57
C ILE A 59 -20.16 -15.48 -2.03
N SER A 60 -20.63 -14.49 -2.78
CA SER A 60 -21.94 -14.47 -3.41
C SER A 60 -21.88 -13.69 -4.73
N GLY A 61 -22.98 -13.63 -5.47
CA GLY A 61 -23.02 -12.83 -6.71
C GLY A 61 -22.75 -11.33 -6.51
N LEU A 62 -22.88 -10.82 -5.27
CA LEU A 62 -22.67 -9.40 -4.94
C LEU A 62 -21.39 -9.16 -4.12
N ILE A 63 -20.91 -10.17 -3.38
CA ILE A 63 -19.87 -10.00 -2.36
C ILE A 63 -18.66 -10.88 -2.72
N ALA A 64 -17.48 -10.30 -2.66
CA ALA A 64 -16.22 -11.01 -2.78
C ALA A 64 -15.22 -10.52 -1.72
N VAL A 65 -14.22 -11.34 -1.41
CA VAL A 65 -13.02 -10.92 -0.69
C VAL A 65 -11.88 -10.84 -1.71
N ALA A 66 -11.15 -9.74 -1.68
CA ALA A 66 -10.07 -9.45 -2.60
C ALA A 66 -8.76 -9.20 -1.84
N PRO A 67 -7.99 -10.23 -1.48
CA PRO A 67 -6.64 -10.08 -0.99
C PRO A 67 -5.68 -9.73 -2.13
N GLU A 68 -4.76 -8.81 -1.84
CA GLU A 68 -3.73 -8.35 -2.77
C GLU A 68 -2.35 -8.44 -2.11
N VAL A 69 -1.31 -8.48 -2.92
CA VAL A 69 0.09 -8.36 -2.49
C VAL A 69 0.79 -7.47 -3.48
N ASP A 70 1.14 -6.27 -3.03
CA ASP A 70 1.70 -5.22 -3.87
C ASP A 70 3.07 -4.79 -3.34
N VAL A 71 3.99 -4.50 -4.23
CA VAL A 71 5.19 -3.72 -3.92
C VAL A 71 4.86 -2.27 -4.19
N ASP A 72 5.01 -1.44 -3.18
CA ASP A 72 4.68 -0.03 -3.19
C ASP A 72 5.96 0.81 -3.11
N MET A 73 6.07 1.79 -3.99
CA MET A 73 7.09 2.82 -3.98
C MET A 73 6.43 4.17 -3.71
N ARG A 74 6.85 4.83 -2.66
CA ARG A 74 6.42 6.17 -2.25
C ARG A 74 7.60 7.11 -2.37
N ARG A 75 7.38 8.26 -2.99
CA ARG A 75 8.39 9.29 -3.12
C ARG A 75 7.79 10.63 -2.72
N ALA A 76 8.45 11.32 -1.81
CA ALA A 76 8.17 12.70 -1.46
C ALA A 76 9.44 13.52 -1.72
N SER A 77 9.29 14.69 -2.33
CA SER A 77 10.42 15.56 -2.68
C SER A 77 10.12 16.98 -2.28
N ASP A 78 11.05 17.59 -1.58
CA ASP A 78 11.14 19.03 -1.35
C ASP A 78 12.33 19.57 -2.15
N ASP A 79 12.55 20.89 -2.18
CA ASP A 79 13.52 21.54 -3.07
C ASP A 79 14.94 20.94 -3.01
N GLU A 80 15.38 20.45 -1.84
CA GLU A 80 16.72 19.91 -1.63
C GLU A 80 16.75 18.44 -1.18
N ILE A 81 15.61 17.87 -0.78
CA ILE A 81 15.56 16.55 -0.15
C ILE A 81 14.51 15.68 -0.83
N THR A 82 14.91 14.48 -1.21
CA THR A 82 14.00 13.46 -1.76
C THR A 82 14.00 12.22 -0.87
N TRP A 83 12.82 11.82 -0.40
CA TRP A 83 12.61 10.57 0.31
C TRP A 83 11.98 9.54 -0.60
N THR A 84 12.59 8.37 -0.68
CA THR A 84 12.05 7.23 -1.41
C THR A 84 11.90 6.04 -0.47
N THR A 85 10.68 5.55 -0.35
CA THR A 85 10.34 4.42 0.52
C THR A 85 9.74 3.28 -0.29
N TRP A 86 10.20 2.06 -0.04
CA TRP A 86 9.66 0.84 -0.61
C TRP A 86 9.00 0.01 0.49
N ALA A 87 7.79 -0.46 0.24
CA ALA A 87 7.03 -1.30 1.16
C ALA A 87 6.37 -2.48 0.44
N LEU A 88 6.11 -3.55 1.17
CA LEU A 88 5.23 -4.64 0.76
C LEU A 88 3.86 -4.40 1.39
N GLU A 89 2.85 -4.17 0.57
CA GLU A 89 1.47 -3.95 1.00
C GLU A 89 0.64 -5.22 0.83
N ILE A 90 -0.20 -5.50 1.83
CA ILE A 90 -1.11 -6.65 1.83
C ILE A 90 -2.50 -6.16 2.24
N PRO A 91 -3.26 -5.56 1.32
CA PRO A 91 -4.67 -5.24 1.55
C PRO A 91 -5.53 -6.50 1.50
N ILE A 92 -6.52 -6.59 2.38
CA ILE A 92 -7.55 -7.65 2.40
C ILE A 92 -8.90 -6.96 2.33
N LEU A 93 -9.45 -6.84 1.13
CA LEU A 93 -10.61 -6.00 0.88
C LEU A 93 -11.88 -6.83 0.77
N ALA A 94 -12.94 -6.39 1.44
CA ALA A 94 -14.30 -6.79 1.11
C ALA A 94 -14.75 -5.94 -0.09
N ARG A 95 -15.18 -6.59 -1.16
CA ARG A 95 -15.69 -5.97 -2.39
C ARG A 95 -17.19 -6.25 -2.50
N ILE A 96 -17.96 -5.20 -2.76
CA ILE A 96 -19.41 -5.28 -2.96
C ILE A 96 -19.72 -4.71 -4.34
N ASN A 97 -20.29 -5.53 -5.23
CA ASN A 97 -20.76 -5.09 -6.55
C ASN A 97 -22.12 -4.42 -6.37
N VAL A 98 -22.14 -3.08 -6.41
CA VAL A 98 -23.37 -2.27 -6.25
C VAL A 98 -24.19 -2.26 -7.53
N LEU A 99 -23.51 -2.26 -8.68
CA LEU A 99 -24.07 -2.41 -10.02
C LEU A 99 -23.21 -3.42 -10.80
N PRO A 100 -23.69 -3.92 -11.94
CA PRO A 100 -22.91 -4.88 -12.75
C PRO A 100 -21.49 -4.43 -13.09
N MET A 101 -21.27 -3.12 -13.19
CA MET A 101 -19.96 -2.54 -13.52
C MET A 101 -19.33 -1.73 -12.39
N LEU A 102 -20.09 -1.41 -11.33
CA LEU A 102 -19.64 -0.56 -10.23
C LEU A 102 -19.48 -1.37 -8.95
N PHE A 103 -18.34 -1.25 -8.30
CA PHE A 103 -18.08 -1.86 -7.02
C PHE A 103 -17.51 -0.86 -6.01
N ILE A 104 -17.75 -1.14 -4.74
CA ILE A 104 -17.05 -0.51 -3.62
C ILE A 104 -16.19 -1.56 -2.93
N GLU A 105 -15.10 -1.13 -2.37
CA GLU A 105 -14.17 -2.01 -1.65
C GLU A 105 -13.67 -1.33 -0.39
N ALA A 106 -13.53 -2.08 0.69
CA ALA A 106 -12.94 -1.60 1.92
C ALA A 106 -12.36 -2.77 2.73
N GLY A 107 -11.32 -2.51 3.49
CA GLY A 107 -10.74 -3.50 4.37
C GLY A 107 -9.42 -3.09 5.01
N PRO A 108 -8.89 -3.94 5.89
CA PRO A 108 -7.59 -3.72 6.50
C PRO A 108 -6.47 -3.81 5.47
N GLN A 109 -5.43 -3.01 5.70
CA GLN A 109 -4.18 -3.04 4.94
C GLN A 109 -3.02 -3.18 5.89
N LEU A 110 -2.16 -4.14 5.62
CA LEU A 110 -0.87 -4.33 6.29
C LEU A 110 0.22 -3.86 5.34
N ALA A 111 1.23 -3.17 5.86
CA ALA A 111 2.41 -2.84 5.07
C ALA A 111 3.68 -3.16 5.85
N PHE A 112 4.69 -3.62 5.13
CA PHE A 112 6.01 -3.93 5.67
C PHE A 112 7.04 -3.10 4.93
N LEU A 113 7.73 -2.24 5.67
CA LEU A 113 8.80 -1.41 5.13
C LEU A 113 9.96 -2.30 4.69
N LEU A 114 10.38 -2.14 3.44
CA LEU A 114 11.50 -2.87 2.84
C LEU A 114 12.77 -2.03 2.81
N SER A 115 12.65 -0.75 2.46
CA SER A 115 13.75 0.18 2.33
C SER A 115 13.26 1.62 2.42
N SER A 116 14.06 2.50 3.03
CA SER A 116 13.83 3.95 3.02
C SER A 116 15.16 4.64 2.78
N LYS A 117 15.20 5.55 1.80
CA LYS A 117 16.37 6.31 1.40
C LYS A 117 16.03 7.79 1.37
N GLU A 118 16.98 8.60 1.81
CA GLU A 118 16.97 10.05 1.72
C GLU A 118 18.12 10.49 0.83
N GLU A 119 17.82 11.25 -0.21
CA GLU A 119 18.77 11.84 -1.13
C GLU A 119 18.78 13.36 -0.88
N VAL A 120 19.92 13.90 -0.52
CA VAL A 120 20.12 15.35 -0.30
C VAL A 120 20.97 15.91 -1.43
N ASP A 121 20.40 16.82 -2.22
CA ASP A 121 21.09 17.53 -3.29
C ASP A 121 21.74 18.80 -2.75
N MET A 122 23.07 18.84 -2.72
CA MET A 122 23.85 20.01 -2.32
C MET A 122 24.46 20.75 -3.54
N GLY A 123 23.82 20.62 -4.71
CA GLY A 123 24.20 21.29 -5.96
C GLY A 123 25.42 20.68 -6.66
N ALA A 124 26.54 20.48 -6.00
CA ALA A 124 27.76 19.87 -6.54
C ALA A 124 28.04 18.45 -6.00
N MET A 125 27.29 18.03 -4.99
CA MET A 125 27.40 16.73 -4.34
C MET A 125 25.99 16.21 -4.02
N GLU A 126 25.72 14.97 -4.39
CA GLU A 126 24.56 14.21 -3.97
C GLU A 126 24.97 13.25 -2.84
N VAL A 127 24.29 13.31 -1.70
CA VAL A 127 24.56 12.44 -0.56
C VAL A 127 23.32 11.60 -0.29
N THR A 128 23.47 10.29 -0.40
CA THR A 128 22.37 9.33 -0.12
C THR A 128 22.56 8.75 1.29
N TYR A 129 21.55 8.91 2.13
CA TYR A 129 21.44 8.26 3.43
C TYR A 129 20.49 7.07 3.32
N ASP A 130 20.96 5.86 3.68
CA ASP A 130 20.13 4.65 3.73
C ASP A 130 19.63 4.43 5.16
N PHE A 131 18.33 4.57 5.35
CA PHE A 131 17.66 4.37 6.64
C PHE A 131 17.03 2.98 6.77
N SER A 132 17.28 2.07 5.85
CA SER A 132 16.71 0.70 5.86
C SER A 132 17.06 -0.08 7.13
N ASP A 133 18.24 0.21 7.73
CA ASP A 133 18.70 -0.35 9.00
C ASP A 133 18.47 0.60 10.19
N ALA A 134 17.86 1.76 9.97
CA ALA A 134 17.62 2.73 11.02
C ALA A 134 16.55 2.21 11.98
N LYS A 135 16.93 2.00 13.24
CA LYS A 135 16.03 1.58 14.32
C LYS A 135 14.90 2.59 14.62
N ALA A 136 14.94 3.75 13.97
CA ALA A 136 13.98 4.84 14.14
C ALA A 136 12.67 4.65 13.36
N LEU A 137 12.66 3.78 12.34
CA LEU A 137 11.46 3.52 11.54
C LEU A 137 10.75 2.24 11.99
N ASN A 138 9.42 2.30 12.01
CA ASN A 138 8.61 1.11 12.22
C ASN A 138 8.57 0.28 10.93
N THR A 139 8.97 -0.97 11.04
CA THR A 139 8.95 -1.90 9.90
C THR A 139 7.53 -2.33 9.51
N PHE A 140 6.56 -2.14 10.40
CA PHE A 140 5.18 -2.58 10.23
C PHE A 140 4.20 -1.43 10.31
N GLU A 141 3.35 -1.32 9.30
CA GLU A 141 2.24 -0.37 9.25
C GLU A 141 0.91 -1.13 9.17
N PHE A 142 -0.08 -0.64 9.92
CA PHE A 142 -1.47 -1.08 9.83
C PHE A 142 -2.35 0.09 9.46
N GLY A 143 -3.28 -0.14 8.54
CA GLY A 143 -4.22 0.87 8.07
C GLY A 143 -5.51 0.26 7.56
N VAL A 144 -6.34 1.11 6.98
CA VAL A 144 -7.56 0.74 6.27
C VAL A 144 -7.51 1.35 4.88
N ALA A 145 -7.86 0.54 3.90
CA ALA A 145 -8.08 0.96 2.52
C ALA A 145 -9.58 0.98 2.23
N ALA A 146 -10.05 2.00 1.52
CA ALA A 146 -11.43 2.09 1.04
C ALA A 146 -11.44 2.74 -0.35
N GLY A 147 -12.30 2.25 -1.25
CA GLY A 147 -12.32 2.72 -2.61
C GLY A 147 -13.60 2.40 -3.36
N VAL A 148 -13.65 2.94 -4.55
CA VAL A 148 -14.68 2.68 -5.56
C VAL A 148 -13.98 2.29 -6.86
N GLY A 149 -14.56 1.33 -7.57
CA GLY A 149 -14.01 0.90 -8.84
C GLY A 149 -15.09 0.54 -9.85
N PHE A 150 -14.63 0.44 -11.07
CA PHE A 150 -15.47 0.20 -12.24
C PHE A 150 -14.86 -0.89 -13.12
N THR A 151 -15.68 -1.87 -13.50
CA THR A 151 -15.31 -2.90 -14.47
C THR A 151 -15.52 -2.36 -15.88
N VAL A 152 -14.42 -2.00 -16.54
CA VAL A 152 -14.45 -1.37 -17.89
C VAL A 152 -14.76 -2.40 -18.96
N ILE A 153 -14.12 -3.56 -18.86
CA ILE A 153 -14.39 -4.77 -19.67
C ILE A 153 -14.30 -5.98 -18.73
N PRO A 154 -14.80 -7.15 -19.13
CA PRO A 154 -14.89 -8.31 -18.22
C PRO A 154 -13.61 -8.67 -17.46
N ASN A 155 -12.45 -8.35 -18.02
CA ASN A 155 -11.15 -8.69 -17.45
C ASN A 155 -10.39 -7.49 -16.91
N LEU A 156 -10.95 -6.27 -16.94
CA LEU A 156 -10.26 -5.06 -16.52
C LEU A 156 -11.11 -4.23 -15.56
N ASP A 157 -10.64 -4.10 -14.35
CA ASP A 157 -11.16 -3.18 -13.35
C ASP A 157 -10.25 -1.95 -13.24
N VAL A 158 -10.85 -0.78 -13.03
CA VAL A 158 -10.15 0.44 -12.61
C VAL A 158 -10.72 0.91 -11.29
N ASN A 159 -9.90 1.46 -10.42
CA ASN A 159 -10.35 1.91 -9.10
C ASN A 159 -9.63 3.18 -8.63
N VAL A 160 -10.31 3.89 -7.74
CA VAL A 160 -9.73 4.94 -6.90
C VAL A 160 -9.87 4.49 -5.46
N ARG A 161 -8.79 4.55 -4.71
CA ARG A 161 -8.69 4.05 -3.33
C ARG A 161 -8.01 5.09 -2.46
N SER A 162 -8.47 5.24 -1.23
CA SER A 162 -7.77 5.94 -0.15
C SER A 162 -7.26 4.93 0.86
N VAL A 163 -6.04 5.13 1.33
CA VAL A 163 -5.42 4.34 2.39
C VAL A 163 -5.07 5.26 3.54
N ILE A 164 -5.54 4.91 4.73
CA ILE A 164 -5.30 5.67 5.95
C ILE A 164 -4.57 4.77 6.94
N GLY A 165 -3.32 5.12 7.26
CA GLY A 165 -2.52 4.44 8.28
C GLY A 165 -2.95 4.83 9.67
N PHE A 166 -2.92 3.87 10.60
CA PHE A 166 -3.22 4.07 12.02
C PHE A 166 -1.98 3.89 12.90
N THR A 167 -0.98 3.17 12.44
CA THR A 167 0.30 3.04 13.13
C THR A 167 1.24 4.19 12.73
N SER A 168 2.06 4.64 13.68
CA SER A 168 3.11 5.61 13.38
C SER A 168 4.22 4.98 12.53
N ILE A 169 4.68 5.70 11.52
CA ILE A 169 5.82 5.32 10.68
C ILE A 169 7.13 5.48 11.47
N ILE A 170 7.16 6.43 12.42
CA ILE A 170 8.32 6.75 13.24
C ILE A 170 8.17 6.09 14.61
N ASP A 171 9.20 5.39 15.05
CA ASP A 171 9.32 4.92 16.44
C ASP A 171 9.98 6.05 17.28
N SER A 172 9.15 6.97 17.81
CA SER A 172 9.60 8.14 18.58
C SER A 172 10.46 7.76 19.79
N LYS A 173 10.26 6.58 20.39
CA LYS A 173 11.08 6.08 21.51
C LYS A 173 12.50 5.71 21.10
N LYS A 174 12.73 5.44 19.82
CA LYS A 174 14.04 5.10 19.26
C LYS A 174 14.68 6.26 18.50
N ALA A 175 13.87 7.19 18.00
CA ALA A 175 14.34 8.34 17.24
C ALA A 175 14.93 9.45 18.14
N PHE A 176 14.38 9.62 19.34
CA PHE A 176 14.81 10.68 20.28
C PHE A 176 14.79 10.15 21.71
N GLU A 177 15.93 10.17 22.41
CA GLU A 177 15.97 9.97 23.87
C GLU A 177 15.24 11.13 24.55
N GLY A 178 13.99 10.90 24.98
CA GLY A 178 13.16 11.90 25.67
C GLY A 178 12.16 12.63 24.77
N GLY A 179 11.94 12.19 23.54
CA GLY A 179 10.99 12.80 22.60
C GLY A 179 9.52 12.53 22.98
N ASP A 180 8.68 13.53 22.71
CA ASP A 180 7.22 13.42 22.78
C ASP A 180 6.71 12.28 21.85
N ASP A 181 5.60 11.64 22.22
CA ASP A 181 4.95 10.59 21.42
C ASP A 181 4.28 11.18 20.16
N SER A 182 5.08 11.76 19.26
CA SER A 182 4.59 12.29 17.99
C SER A 182 4.23 11.14 17.04
N ALA A 183 2.96 11.05 16.67
CA ALA A 183 2.45 10.02 15.80
C ALA A 183 2.35 10.53 14.35
N VAL A 184 3.28 10.11 13.50
CA VAL A 184 3.27 10.38 12.05
C VAL A 184 2.74 9.15 11.31
N LYS A 185 1.65 9.30 10.58
CA LYS A 185 0.89 8.22 9.93
C LYS A 185 0.78 8.45 8.44
N ASN A 186 0.64 7.37 7.68
CA ASN A 186 0.51 7.41 6.22
C ASN A 186 -0.91 7.79 5.78
N LEU A 187 -1.02 8.64 4.75
CA LEU A 187 -2.23 8.93 4.00
C LEU A 187 -1.93 8.84 2.51
N GLN A 188 -2.66 8.02 1.79
CA GLN A 188 -2.39 7.76 0.38
C GLN A 188 -3.68 7.67 -0.43
N PHE A 189 -3.66 8.24 -1.64
CA PHE A 189 -4.66 8.03 -2.68
C PHE A 189 -4.04 7.23 -3.81
N GLN A 190 -4.76 6.24 -4.30
CA GLN A 190 -4.32 5.36 -5.38
C GLN A 190 -5.32 5.41 -6.53
N VAL A 191 -4.81 5.50 -7.76
CA VAL A 191 -5.59 5.29 -8.98
C VAL A 191 -5.00 4.09 -9.69
N GLY A 192 -5.74 3.00 -9.77
CA GLY A 192 -5.22 1.71 -10.20
C GLY A 192 -6.06 1.00 -11.23
N ALA A 193 -5.45 0.01 -11.84
CA ALA A 193 -6.09 -0.95 -12.72
C ALA A 193 -5.68 -2.37 -12.34
N THR A 194 -6.62 -3.31 -12.45
CA THR A 194 -6.39 -4.73 -12.25
C THR A 194 -6.85 -5.50 -13.48
N TYR A 195 -5.95 -6.26 -14.07
CA TYR A 195 -6.27 -7.15 -15.18
C TYR A 195 -6.39 -8.58 -14.66
N TRP A 196 -7.56 -9.18 -14.85
CA TRP A 196 -7.90 -10.53 -14.42
C TRP A 196 -7.54 -11.55 -15.50
N PHE A 197 -6.70 -12.52 -15.18
CA PHE A 197 -6.25 -13.57 -16.10
C PHE A 197 -7.25 -14.73 -16.16
N MET A 198 -7.94 -14.99 -15.05
CA MET A 198 -8.98 -16.04 -14.87
C MET A 198 -9.98 -15.58 -13.81
#